data_4a67447dd45b1ced27a10dd556285808
#
_entry.id   4a67447dd45b1ced27a10dd556285808
#
_cell.length_a   1.000
_cell.length_b   1.000
_cell.length_c   1.000
_cell.angle_alpha   90.00
_cell.angle_beta   90.00
_cell.angle_gamma   90.00
#
_symmetry.space_group_name_H-M   'P 1'
#
loop_
_entity.id
_entity.type
_entity.pdbx_description
1 polymer ?
#
loop_
_entity_poly.entity_id
_entity_poly.type
_entity_poly.pdbx_seq_one_letter_code
_entity_poly.pdbx_strand_id
1 'polypeptide(L)' 'MKDLPLGFGMALAQNTEAMQKFSNMSDSQKSEILSQIPSINSKEEMRSFVSKLAQN' A
#
# COMPACT_ATOMS: atom_id res chain seq x y z
N MET A 1 -0.78 9.87 -11.09
CA MET A 1 -1.31 9.41 -9.83
C MET A 1 -1.34 10.51 -8.81
N LYS A 2 -2.43 10.60 -8.11
CA LYS A 2 -2.55 11.56 -7.08
C LYS A 2 -1.65 11.25 -5.92
N ASP A 3 -1.75 12.04 -4.89
CA ASP A 3 -0.94 11.85 -3.71
C ASP A 3 -1.26 10.55 -3.01
N LEU A 4 -0.22 9.78 -2.74
CA LEU A 4 -0.37 8.62 -1.87
C LEU A 4 -0.34 9.09 -0.43
N PRO A 5 -1.08 8.42 0.46
CA PRO A 5 -0.92 8.69 1.88
C PRO A 5 0.53 8.51 2.28
N LEU A 6 1.03 9.42 3.09
CA LEU A 6 2.45 9.44 3.43
C LEU A 6 2.91 8.13 4.07
N GLY A 7 2.13 7.64 5.02
CA GLY A 7 2.50 6.39 5.69
C GLY A 7 2.55 5.21 4.75
N PHE A 8 1.62 5.15 3.80
CA PHE A 8 1.58 4.07 2.83
C PHE A 8 2.77 4.16 1.89
N GLY A 9 3.06 5.37 1.40
CA GLY A 9 4.20 5.55 0.52
C GLY A 9 5.50 5.16 1.16
N MET A 10 5.67 5.53 2.43
CA MET A 10 6.89 5.17 3.15
C MET A 10 7.00 3.67 3.37
N ALA A 11 5.89 3.02 3.68
CA ALA A 11 5.90 1.58 3.88
C ALA A 11 6.22 0.85 2.58
N LEU A 12 5.71 1.33 1.46
CA LEU A 12 6.05 0.76 0.17
C LEU A 12 7.54 0.93 -0.14
N ALA A 13 8.08 2.10 0.21
CA ALA A 13 9.50 2.37 -0.05
C ALA A 13 10.40 1.41 0.74
N GLN A 14 9.90 0.91 1.85
CA GLN A 14 10.66 -0.03 2.67
C GLN A 14 10.43 -1.48 2.28
N ASN A 15 9.52 -1.73 1.36
CA ASN A 15 9.19 -3.09 0.94
C ASN A 15 9.10 -3.12 -0.58
N THR A 16 10.22 -3.45 -1.21
CA THR A 16 10.31 -3.36 -2.67
C THR A 16 9.36 -4.34 -3.37
N GLU A 17 9.11 -5.50 -2.78
CA GLU A 17 8.17 -6.45 -3.37
C GLU A 17 6.76 -5.88 -3.40
N ALA A 18 6.35 -5.28 -2.30
CA ALA A 18 5.04 -4.66 -2.24
C ALA A 18 4.94 -3.50 -3.23
N MET A 19 5.99 -2.71 -3.31
CA MET A 19 6.03 -1.59 -4.25
C MET A 19 5.85 -2.09 -5.68
N GLN A 20 6.56 -3.15 -6.05
CA GLN A 20 6.45 -3.69 -7.39
C GLN A 20 5.07 -4.23 -7.68
N LYS A 21 4.51 -4.96 -6.73
CA LYS A 21 3.18 -5.53 -6.92
C LYS A 21 2.13 -4.46 -7.02
N PHE A 22 2.23 -3.44 -6.17
CA PHE A 22 1.29 -2.34 -6.24
C PHE A 22 1.40 -1.61 -7.58
N SER A 23 2.61 -1.37 -8.04
CA SER A 23 2.84 -0.66 -9.30
C SER A 23 2.27 -1.41 -10.49
N ASN A 24 2.21 -2.74 -10.40
CA ASN A 24 1.71 -3.56 -11.50
C ASN A 24 0.21 -3.76 -11.47
N MET A 25 -0.46 -3.24 -10.46
CA MET A 25 -1.91 -3.38 -10.36
C MET A 25 -2.61 -2.43 -11.32
N SER A 26 -3.83 -2.79 -11.69
CA SER A 26 -4.67 -1.91 -12.48
C SER A 26 -5.10 -0.70 -11.64
N ASP A 27 -5.57 0.34 -12.33
CA ASP A 27 -6.05 1.53 -11.62
C ASP A 27 -7.18 1.18 -10.67
N SER A 28 -8.02 0.26 -11.09
CA SER A 28 -9.14 -0.21 -10.28
C SER A 28 -8.65 -0.85 -8.98
N GLN A 29 -7.65 -1.71 -9.10
CA GLN A 29 -7.08 -2.39 -7.95
C GLN A 29 -6.35 -1.42 -7.02
N LYS A 30 -5.61 -0.48 -7.60
CA LYS A 30 -4.93 0.53 -6.80
C LYS A 30 -5.93 1.37 -6.01
N SER A 31 -7.01 1.75 -6.66
CA SER A 31 -8.05 2.53 -6.02
C SER A 31 -8.67 1.79 -4.85
N GLU A 32 -8.89 0.49 -5.04
CA GLU A 32 -9.44 -0.35 -3.99
C GLU A 32 -8.51 -0.44 -2.79
N ILE A 33 -7.21 -0.61 -3.07
CA ILE A 33 -6.20 -0.63 -2.01
C ILE A 33 -6.21 0.69 -1.24
N LEU A 34 -6.18 1.79 -1.97
CA LEU A 34 -6.11 3.10 -1.34
C LEU A 34 -7.35 3.41 -0.50
N SER A 35 -8.49 2.85 -0.89
CA SER A 35 -9.72 3.09 -0.14
C SER A 35 -9.72 2.41 1.23
N GLN A 36 -8.85 1.46 1.45
CA GLN A 36 -8.75 0.76 2.73
C GLN A 36 -7.83 1.48 3.71
N ILE A 37 -7.02 2.39 3.22
CA ILE A 37 -6.01 3.03 4.05
C ILE A 37 -6.56 3.90 5.17
N PRO A 38 -7.67 4.64 4.96
CA PRO A 38 -8.21 5.46 6.06
C PRO A 38 -8.59 4.68 7.30
N SER A 39 -8.82 3.37 7.18
CA SER A 39 -9.15 2.55 8.34
C SER A 39 -7.93 2.03 9.07
N ILE A 40 -6.75 2.29 8.55
CA ILE A 40 -5.50 1.86 9.17
C ILE A 40 -5.03 2.94 10.13
N ASN A 41 -4.87 2.58 11.40
CA ASN A 41 -4.66 3.56 12.45
C ASN A 41 -3.27 3.56 13.07
N SER A 42 -2.41 2.63 12.70
CA SER A 42 -1.09 2.57 13.30
C SER A 42 -0.06 2.18 12.27
N LYS A 43 1.21 2.44 12.60
CA LYS A 43 2.31 2.07 11.74
C LYS A 43 2.41 0.55 11.58
N GLU A 44 2.12 -0.16 12.67
CA GLU A 44 2.17 -1.62 12.62
C GLU A 44 1.11 -2.18 11.69
N GLU A 45 -0.08 -1.60 11.76
CA GLU A 45 -1.15 -2.02 10.86
C GLU A 45 -0.79 -1.72 9.42
N MET A 46 -0.17 -0.58 9.19
CA MET A 46 0.25 -0.22 7.84
C MET A 46 1.30 -1.19 7.32
N ARG A 47 2.25 -1.56 8.15
CA ARG A 47 3.26 -2.53 7.75
C ARG A 47 2.65 -3.88 7.42
N SER A 48 1.71 -4.32 8.24
CA SER A 48 1.02 -5.58 7.99
C SER A 48 0.26 -5.53 6.68
N PHE A 49 -0.40 -4.42 6.43
CA PHE A 49 -1.16 -4.23 5.21
C PHE A 49 -0.25 -4.33 3.98
N VAL A 50 0.87 -3.62 4.03
CA VAL A 50 1.82 -3.62 2.93
C VAL A 50 2.47 -4.98 2.76
N SER A 51 2.76 -5.65 3.88
CA SER A 51 3.33 -6.98 3.84
C SER A 51 2.42 -7.97 3.12
N LYS A 52 1.11 -7.83 3.33
CA LYS A 52 0.14 -8.67 2.64
C LYS A 52 0.14 -8.41 1.14
N LEU A 53 0.33 -7.17 0.74
CA LEU A 53 0.45 -6.85 -0.67
C LEU A 53 1.63 -7.60 -1.29
N ALA A 54 2.73 -7.69 -0.56
CA ALA A 54 3.91 -8.36 -1.08
C ALA A 54 3.70 -9.86 -1.23
N GLN A 55 2.81 -10.43 -0.43
CA GLN A 55 2.57 -11.86 -0.44
C GLN A 55 1.58 -12.31 -1.52
N ASN A 56 0.84 -11.39 -2.04
CA ASN A 56 -0.13 -11.73 -3.09
C ASN A 56 0.56 -11.77 -4.47
#